data_43eb1355f59d746de5613ea3809b33b0
#
_entry.id   43eb1355f59d746de5613ea3809b33b0
#
_cell.length_a   1.000
_cell.length_b   1.000
_cell.length_c   1.000
_cell.angle_alpha   90.00
_cell.angle_beta   90.00
_cell.angle_gamma   90.00
#
_symmetry.space_group_name_H-M   'P 1'
#
loop_
_entity.id
_entity.type
_entity.pdbx_description
1 polymer ?
#
loop_
_entity_poly.entity_id
_entity_poly.type
_entity_poly.pdbx_seq_one_letter_code
_entity_poly.pdbx_strand_id
1 'polypeptide(L)'
;MAIAAATVVGAIAIRRKQLFILLMVGAVCLGTSQSVQAQCTAKNEAFQSGEHVMYDLYFNWKFIWKKVGLASLTTNATTYHSEPAFRFNLLCVGSKKTDFFFKMRDTLTCYVSDRLEPLYFRKAAEEGSRHTVDEAWF
;
A
#
# COMPACT_ATOMS: atom_id res chain seq x y z
N MET A 1 26.52 -56.07 37.10
CA MET A 1 25.39 -55.21 37.47
C MET A 1 25.67 -53.70 37.47
N ALA A 2 26.90 -53.24 37.32
CA ALA A 2 27.25 -51.81 37.35
C ALA A 2 27.09 -51.09 36.02
N ILE A 3 27.14 -51.79 34.86
CA ILE A 3 27.08 -51.16 33.52
C ILE A 3 25.66 -50.72 33.11
N ALA A 4 24.62 -51.42 33.60
CA ALA A 4 23.22 -51.09 33.31
C ALA A 4 22.73 -49.78 34.00
N ALA A 5 23.24 -49.46 35.17
CA ALA A 5 22.87 -48.26 35.91
C ALA A 5 23.41 -46.97 35.30
N ALA A 6 24.62 -47.02 34.72
CA ALA A 6 25.25 -45.83 34.06
C ALA A 6 24.51 -45.42 32.76
N THR A 7 24.02 -46.38 31.98
CA THR A 7 23.27 -46.10 30.75
C THR A 7 21.90 -45.49 31.00
N VAL A 8 21.21 -45.91 32.05
CA VAL A 8 19.88 -45.34 32.40
C VAL A 8 19.99 -43.90 32.90
N VAL A 9 21.01 -43.60 33.73
CA VAL A 9 21.24 -42.24 34.21
C VAL A 9 21.65 -41.28 33.05
N GLY A 10 22.45 -41.79 32.12
CA GLY A 10 22.82 -41.00 30.92
C GLY A 10 21.62 -40.71 30.02
N ALA A 11 20.73 -41.67 29.80
CA ALA A 11 19.53 -41.50 28.99
C ALA A 11 18.51 -40.52 29.63
N ILE A 12 18.38 -40.53 30.96
CA ILE A 12 17.52 -39.57 31.67
C ILE A 12 18.10 -38.17 31.62
N ALA A 13 19.41 -37.99 31.72
CA ALA A 13 20.08 -36.71 31.64
C ALA A 13 19.98 -36.08 30.24
N ILE A 14 20.09 -36.89 29.18
CA ILE A 14 19.92 -36.45 27.80
C ILE A 14 18.46 -36.00 27.54
N ARG A 15 17.49 -36.78 28.02
CA ARG A 15 16.07 -36.39 27.90
C ARG A 15 15.72 -35.09 28.64
N ARG A 16 16.27 -34.86 29.82
CA ARG A 16 16.05 -33.59 30.55
C ARG A 16 16.64 -32.41 29.81
N LYS A 17 17.85 -32.49 29.25
CA LYS A 17 18.43 -31.41 28.45
C LYS A 17 17.63 -31.16 27.17
N GLN A 18 17.19 -32.18 26.49
CA GLN A 18 16.33 -32.06 25.32
C GLN A 18 14.97 -31.46 25.66
N LEU A 19 14.38 -31.83 26.80
CA LEU A 19 13.12 -31.23 27.26
C LEU A 19 13.28 -29.74 27.59
N PHE A 20 14.39 -29.36 28.24
CA PHE A 20 14.70 -27.93 28.49
C PHE A 20 14.89 -27.12 27.21
N ILE A 21 15.59 -27.66 26.22
CA ILE A 21 15.78 -27.00 24.92
C ILE A 21 14.43 -26.87 24.19
N LEU A 22 13.59 -27.90 24.19
CA LEU A 22 12.25 -27.83 23.60
C LEU A 22 11.33 -26.84 24.32
N LEU A 23 11.40 -26.72 25.66
CA LEU A 23 10.66 -25.73 26.43
C LEU A 23 11.15 -24.31 26.17
N MET A 24 12.45 -24.11 26.04
CA MET A 24 13.02 -22.78 25.73
C MET A 24 12.70 -22.34 24.29
N VAL A 25 12.76 -23.25 23.32
CA VAL A 25 12.35 -22.95 21.93
C VAL A 25 10.86 -22.68 21.85
N GLY A 26 10.02 -23.44 22.56
CA GLY A 26 8.58 -23.19 22.64
C GLY A 26 8.23 -21.83 23.28
N ALA A 27 8.94 -21.43 24.33
CA ALA A 27 8.74 -20.13 24.98
C ALA A 27 9.12 -18.94 24.08
N VAL A 28 10.15 -19.09 23.25
CA VAL A 28 10.56 -18.06 22.28
C VAL A 28 9.51 -17.92 21.16
N CYS A 29 8.91 -19.00 20.70
CA CYS A 29 7.87 -18.98 19.66
C CYS A 29 6.53 -18.39 20.16
N LEU A 30 6.23 -18.50 21.46
CA LEU A 30 5.00 -17.94 22.04
C LEU A 30 5.09 -16.44 22.38
N GLY A 31 6.30 -15.89 22.43
CA GLY A 31 6.54 -14.47 22.78
C GLY A 31 6.56 -13.48 21.60
N THR A 32 6.43 -13.92 20.34
CA THR A 32 6.62 -13.05 19.18
C THR A 32 5.36 -12.80 18.36
N SER A 33 4.17 -13.03 18.89
CA SER A 33 2.96 -12.50 18.27
C SER A 33 2.79 -11.00 18.60
N GLN A 34 3.78 -10.17 18.21
CA GLN A 34 3.53 -8.75 18.04
C GLN A 34 2.72 -8.62 16.74
N SER A 35 1.46 -8.28 16.89
CA SER A 35 0.68 -7.76 15.78
C SER A 35 1.44 -6.52 15.26
N VAL A 36 2.16 -6.70 14.14
CA VAL A 36 2.73 -5.57 13.41
C VAL A 36 1.53 -4.80 12.85
N GLN A 37 1.00 -3.88 13.63
CA GLN A 37 0.12 -2.85 13.11
C GLN A 37 1.02 -1.88 12.35
N ALA A 38 1.27 -2.19 11.09
CA ALA A 38 1.92 -1.29 10.14
C ALA A 38 0.92 -0.23 9.62
N GLN A 39 -0.02 0.21 10.46
CA GLN A 39 -0.94 1.29 10.14
C GLN A 39 -0.39 2.56 10.76
N CYS A 40 0.12 3.45 9.91
CA CYS A 40 0.43 4.81 10.31
C CYS A 40 -0.86 5.51 10.71
N THR A 41 -1.17 5.58 11.99
CA THR A 41 -2.24 6.45 12.55
C THR A 41 -1.74 7.89 12.56
N ALA A 42 -1.35 8.40 11.40
CA ALA A 42 -0.93 9.79 11.28
C ALA A 42 -2.17 10.67 11.18
N LYS A 43 -2.24 11.68 12.07
CA LYS A 43 -3.18 12.78 11.89
C LYS A 43 -2.84 13.50 10.59
N ASN A 44 -3.83 13.72 9.75
CA ASN A 44 -3.60 14.44 8.50
C ASN A 44 -3.24 15.91 8.78
N GLU A 45 -2.03 16.32 8.42
CA GLU A 45 -1.54 17.70 8.43
C GLU A 45 -1.02 18.13 7.03
N ALA A 46 -1.10 17.22 6.05
CA ALA A 46 -0.48 17.39 4.74
C ALA A 46 -1.39 18.04 3.70
N PHE A 47 -2.71 17.93 3.84
CA PHE A 47 -3.66 18.46 2.87
C PHE A 47 -4.99 18.86 3.53
N GLN A 48 -5.76 19.70 2.85
CA GLN A 48 -7.07 20.17 3.29
C GLN A 48 -8.14 19.89 2.23
N SER A 49 -9.39 19.81 2.69
CA SER A 49 -10.53 19.70 1.78
C SER A 49 -10.65 20.96 0.92
N GLY A 50 -10.87 20.77 -0.38
CA GLY A 50 -10.96 21.84 -1.37
C GLY A 50 -9.64 22.16 -2.04
N GLU A 51 -8.54 21.50 -1.70
CA GLU A 51 -7.28 21.68 -2.40
C GLU A 51 -7.39 21.24 -3.85
N HIS A 52 -6.80 22.06 -4.72
CA HIS A 52 -6.70 21.81 -6.14
C HIS A 52 -5.29 22.15 -6.62
N VAL A 53 -4.56 21.15 -7.05
CA VAL A 53 -3.19 21.28 -7.53
C VAL A 53 -3.14 20.93 -9.02
N MET A 54 -2.49 21.76 -9.82
CA MET A 54 -2.32 21.53 -11.25
C MET A 54 -0.85 21.33 -11.59
N TYR A 55 -0.59 20.39 -12.47
CA TYR A 55 0.74 20.06 -12.96
C TYR A 55 0.78 20.13 -14.48
N ASP A 56 1.88 20.63 -15.00
CA ASP A 56 2.21 20.49 -16.42
C ASP A 56 2.87 19.13 -16.64
N LEU A 57 2.38 18.36 -17.60
CA LEU A 57 2.96 17.10 -17.98
C LEU A 57 3.96 17.30 -19.11
N TYR A 58 5.20 16.85 -18.90
CA TYR A 58 6.26 16.92 -19.90
C TYR A 58 6.69 15.53 -20.33
N PHE A 59 6.83 15.35 -21.64
CA PHE A 59 7.50 14.21 -22.21
C PHE A 59 8.98 14.53 -22.36
N ASN A 60 9.84 13.65 -21.83
CA ASN A 60 11.29 13.77 -21.99
C ASN A 60 11.82 12.58 -22.78
N TRP A 61 12.46 12.87 -23.91
CA TRP A 61 13.21 11.89 -24.69
C TRP A 61 14.57 12.47 -25.04
N LYS A 62 15.62 11.87 -24.48
CA LYS A 62 17.00 12.39 -24.59
C LYS A 62 17.07 13.85 -24.09
N PHE A 63 17.25 14.81 -25.01
CA PHE A 63 17.35 16.26 -24.72
C PHE A 63 16.10 17.04 -25.15
N ILE A 64 15.04 16.37 -25.56
CA ILE A 64 13.78 17.01 -25.94
C ILE A 64 12.81 16.98 -24.75
N TRP A 65 12.46 18.17 -24.25
CA TRP A 65 11.41 18.38 -23.26
C TRP A 65 10.21 19.03 -23.93
N LYS A 66 9.10 18.34 -23.97
CA LYS A 66 7.88 18.87 -24.60
C LYS A 66 6.70 18.73 -23.66
N LYS A 67 6.01 19.83 -23.40
CA LYS A 67 4.73 19.81 -22.69
C LYS A 67 3.72 19.04 -23.51
N VAL A 68 3.15 17.99 -22.91
CA VAL A 68 2.24 17.06 -23.57
C VAL A 68 0.83 17.07 -22.98
N GLY A 69 0.63 17.67 -21.83
CA GLY A 69 -0.67 17.70 -21.17
C GLY A 69 -0.67 18.44 -19.84
N LEU A 70 -1.76 18.23 -19.12
CA LEU A 70 -2.00 18.75 -17.78
C LEU A 70 -2.48 17.60 -16.88
N ALA A 71 -2.10 17.66 -15.60
CA ALA A 71 -2.72 16.85 -14.55
C ALA A 71 -3.33 17.78 -13.50
N SER A 72 -4.48 17.39 -12.97
CA SER A 72 -5.21 18.10 -11.94
C SER A 72 -5.54 17.15 -10.81
N LEU A 73 -5.04 17.45 -9.61
CA LEU A 73 -5.35 16.72 -8.38
C LEU A 73 -6.30 17.54 -7.53
N THR A 74 -7.43 16.97 -7.16
CA THR A 74 -8.38 17.58 -6.21
C THR A 74 -8.54 16.70 -4.99
N THR A 75 -8.67 17.33 -3.81
CA THR A 75 -8.89 16.68 -2.53
C THR A 75 -10.17 17.23 -1.91
N ASN A 76 -11.12 16.36 -1.57
CA ASN A 76 -12.38 16.77 -0.95
C ASN A 76 -12.72 15.86 0.22
N ALA A 77 -13.13 16.47 1.35
CA ALA A 77 -13.78 15.73 2.41
C ALA A 77 -15.15 15.24 1.93
N THR A 78 -15.49 14.02 2.25
CA THR A 78 -16.71 13.35 1.83
C THR A 78 -17.09 12.24 2.82
N THR A 79 -18.03 11.39 2.46
CA THR A 79 -18.32 10.14 3.17
C THR A 79 -18.15 8.96 2.22
N TYR A 80 -17.71 7.84 2.75
CA TYR A 80 -17.67 6.55 2.06
C TYR A 80 -18.33 5.49 2.95
N HIS A 81 -19.41 4.85 2.46
CA HIS A 81 -20.26 3.95 3.25
C HIS A 81 -20.74 4.57 4.58
N SER A 82 -21.12 5.86 4.56
CA SER A 82 -21.58 6.66 5.72
C SER A 82 -20.49 7.03 6.74
N GLU A 83 -19.22 6.66 6.52
CA GLU A 83 -18.11 7.04 7.35
C GLU A 83 -17.34 8.23 6.76
N PRO A 84 -16.78 9.12 7.61
CA PRO A 84 -15.96 10.24 7.14
C PRO A 84 -14.77 9.75 6.29
N ALA A 85 -14.57 10.40 5.15
CA ALA A 85 -13.54 10.02 4.20
C ALA A 85 -13.02 11.24 3.42
N PHE A 86 -11.85 11.09 2.82
CA PHE A 86 -11.35 12.00 1.80
C PHE A 86 -11.42 11.32 0.44
N ARG A 87 -11.82 12.07 -0.58
CA ARG A 87 -11.74 11.67 -1.97
C ARG A 87 -10.65 12.46 -2.66
N PHE A 88 -9.68 11.74 -3.22
CA PHE A 88 -8.69 12.26 -4.14
C PHE A 88 -9.11 11.93 -5.56
N ASN A 89 -9.01 12.91 -6.45
CA ASN A 89 -9.31 12.71 -7.85
C ASN A 89 -8.21 13.34 -8.69
N LEU A 90 -7.46 12.50 -9.40
CA LEU A 90 -6.42 12.91 -10.34
C LEU A 90 -6.95 12.73 -11.75
N LEU A 91 -6.97 13.83 -12.50
CA LEU A 91 -7.32 13.86 -13.91
C LEU A 91 -6.07 14.20 -14.72
N CYS A 92 -5.68 13.34 -15.66
CA CYS A 92 -4.60 13.58 -16.60
C CYS A 92 -5.17 13.73 -18.01
N VAL A 93 -4.84 14.84 -18.67
CA VAL A 93 -5.37 15.16 -20.00
C VAL A 93 -4.24 15.56 -20.93
N GLY A 94 -4.09 14.82 -22.04
CA GLY A 94 -3.18 15.18 -23.12
C GLY A 94 -3.59 16.49 -23.80
N SER A 95 -2.64 17.20 -24.39
CA SER A 95 -2.92 18.39 -25.16
C SER A 95 -3.55 18.03 -26.52
N LYS A 96 -4.34 18.93 -27.11
CA LYS A 96 -4.91 18.73 -28.45
C LYS A 96 -3.87 18.40 -29.53
N LYS A 97 -2.65 18.95 -29.38
CA LYS A 97 -1.54 18.67 -30.30
C LYS A 97 -0.97 17.25 -30.13
N THR A 98 -1.01 16.75 -28.89
CA THR A 98 -0.52 15.40 -28.56
C THR A 98 -1.56 14.34 -28.92
N ASP A 99 -2.86 14.67 -28.82
CA ASP A 99 -3.97 13.78 -29.12
C ASP A 99 -3.93 13.24 -30.56
N PHE A 100 -3.32 13.97 -31.49
CA PHE A 100 -3.12 13.49 -32.85
C PHE A 100 -2.21 12.25 -32.94
N PHE A 101 -1.22 12.16 -32.03
CA PHE A 101 -0.29 11.03 -31.98
C PHE A 101 -0.68 10.00 -30.93
N PHE A 102 -1.11 10.50 -29.77
CA PHE A 102 -1.45 9.66 -28.63
C PHE A 102 -2.44 10.39 -27.73
N LYS A 103 -3.68 9.93 -27.74
CA LYS A 103 -4.72 10.46 -26.86
C LYS A 103 -4.51 9.94 -25.44
N MET A 104 -4.55 10.83 -24.46
CA MET A 104 -4.43 10.47 -23.04
C MET A 104 -5.53 11.17 -22.24
N ARG A 105 -6.38 10.38 -21.58
CA ARG A 105 -7.46 10.84 -20.72
C ARG A 105 -7.59 9.84 -19.56
N ASP A 106 -6.87 10.13 -18.48
CA ASP A 106 -6.85 9.23 -17.34
C ASP A 106 -7.51 9.89 -16.14
N THR A 107 -8.34 9.12 -15.45
CA THR A 107 -8.96 9.53 -14.20
C THR A 107 -8.64 8.50 -13.14
N LEU A 108 -8.01 8.94 -12.06
CA LEU A 108 -7.74 8.12 -10.88
C LEU A 108 -8.54 8.69 -9.71
N THR A 109 -9.32 7.85 -9.07
CA THR A 109 -10.10 8.23 -7.88
C THR A 109 -9.72 7.31 -6.73
N CYS A 110 -9.44 7.90 -5.58
CA CYS A 110 -9.12 7.17 -4.36
C CYS A 110 -9.98 7.70 -3.21
N TYR A 111 -10.52 6.78 -2.40
CA TYR A 111 -11.14 7.10 -1.12
C TYR A 111 -10.26 6.56 -0.01
N VAL A 112 -10.02 7.41 1.00
CA VAL A 112 -9.29 7.05 2.22
C VAL A 112 -10.09 7.48 3.44
N SER A 113 -9.94 6.76 4.54
CA SER A 113 -10.54 7.14 5.84
C SER A 113 -9.93 8.46 6.37
N ASP A 114 -10.46 8.99 7.45
CA ASP A 114 -9.88 10.11 8.22
C ASP A 114 -8.48 9.78 8.78
N ARG A 115 -8.14 8.49 8.90
CA ARG A 115 -6.83 7.97 9.31
C ARG A 115 -5.89 7.68 8.13
N LEU A 116 -6.30 8.05 6.91
CA LEU A 116 -5.56 7.81 5.66
C LEU A 116 -5.42 6.32 5.29
N GLU A 117 -6.31 5.47 5.79
CA GLU A 117 -6.38 4.08 5.37
C GLU A 117 -7.09 3.99 4.01
N PRO A 118 -6.57 3.24 3.05
CA PRO A 118 -7.21 3.10 1.75
C PRO A 118 -8.55 2.36 1.89
N LEU A 119 -9.58 2.84 1.20
CA LEU A 119 -10.92 2.25 1.20
C LEU A 119 -11.31 1.76 -0.19
N TYR A 120 -11.02 2.56 -1.21
CA TYR A 120 -11.35 2.26 -2.59
C TYR A 120 -10.42 2.99 -3.54
N PHE A 121 -10.08 2.35 -4.63
CA PHE A 121 -9.31 2.93 -5.73
C PHE A 121 -9.95 2.56 -7.07
N ARG A 122 -10.00 3.53 -7.98
CA ARG A 122 -10.43 3.33 -9.36
C ARG A 122 -9.49 4.09 -10.29
N LYS A 123 -8.99 3.40 -11.31
CA LYS A 123 -8.31 3.98 -12.46
C LYS A 123 -9.18 3.74 -13.70
N ALA A 124 -9.52 4.80 -14.42
CA ALA A 124 -10.07 4.72 -15.76
C ALA A 124 -9.11 5.44 -16.70
N ALA A 125 -8.56 4.72 -17.67
CA ALA A 125 -7.55 5.24 -18.59
C ALA A 125 -8.01 5.10 -20.04
N GLU A 126 -7.84 6.16 -20.81
CA GLU A 126 -7.97 6.18 -22.26
C GLU A 126 -6.63 6.58 -22.85
N GLU A 127 -5.89 5.59 -23.33
CA GLU A 127 -4.53 5.71 -23.85
C GLU A 127 -4.50 5.26 -25.32
N GLY A 128 -4.46 6.23 -26.23
CA GLY A 128 -4.59 5.96 -27.68
C GLY A 128 -5.97 5.39 -28.01
N SER A 129 -5.99 4.15 -28.48
CA SER A 129 -7.22 3.38 -28.76
C SER A 129 -7.62 2.43 -27.63
N ARG A 130 -6.82 2.38 -26.56
CA ARG A 130 -7.04 1.47 -25.45
C ARG A 130 -7.85 2.14 -24.34
N HIS A 131 -8.86 1.45 -23.84
CA HIS A 131 -9.65 1.85 -22.69
C HIS A 131 -9.56 0.77 -21.64
N THR A 132 -9.17 1.16 -20.41
CA THR A 132 -9.08 0.27 -19.26
C THR A 132 -9.75 0.86 -18.06
N VAL A 133 -10.35 0.01 -17.22
CA VAL A 133 -10.86 0.37 -15.90
C VAL A 133 -10.38 -0.68 -14.92
N ASP A 134 -9.67 -0.22 -13.90
CA ASP A 134 -9.19 -1.05 -12.79
C ASP A 134 -9.79 -0.52 -11.49
N GLU A 135 -10.26 -1.41 -10.63
CA GLU A 135 -10.86 -1.08 -9.35
C GLU A 135 -10.31 -2.00 -8.26
N ALA A 136 -10.13 -1.43 -7.06
CA ALA A 136 -9.72 -2.17 -5.88
C ALA A 136 -10.50 -1.68 -4.65
N TRP A 137 -10.93 -2.60 -3.81
CA TRP A 137 -11.57 -2.36 -2.51
C TRP A 137 -10.68 -2.93 -1.42
N PHE A 138 -10.58 -2.24 -0.26
CA PHE A 138 -9.69 -2.57 0.85
C PHE A 138 -10.45 -2.84 2.14
#